data_00a4f2d646fa1b82868e595118ff3813
#
_entry.id   00a4f2d646fa1b82868e595118ff3813
#
_cell.length_a   1.000
_cell.length_b   1.000
_cell.length_c   1.000
_cell.angle_alpha   90.00
_cell.angle_beta   90.00
_cell.angle_gamma   90.00
#
_symmetry.space_group_name_H-M   'P 1'
#
loop_
_entity.id
_entity.type
_entity.pdbx_description
1 polymer ?
#
loop_
_entity_poly.entity_id
_entity_poly.type
_entity_poly.pdbx_seq_one_letter_code
_entity_poly.pdbx_strand_id
1 'polypeptide(L)'
;MGYGHMEGANTPDGYASLVETHARAMLKVTPDLKFVSSGPYPNQEWVDVSIKKLAPIAPYVSLHTYNSVHWDFTSPEGMERCYNEMIRMPIHNLGILRRLHDMLPEKTFISYDEWNLWKTWCRNPSSMEGIFTAQMLHMFMHESEKQRMPMACYFEPVNEGAMQVHPDHTELTATGQAFALLSRHAGGKLCTVDGVEDFEVVATIDDHHVLTLTMLNLNWQEETTYSLNKCGTILENKVLQAENLLPGTPFTENPLMIHVKDDIIKAKLPPRSVACI
;
A
#
# COMPACT_ATOMS: atom_id res chain seq x y z
N MET A 1 12.74 13.50 4.91
CA MET A 1 14.22 13.39 5.02
C MET A 1 14.83 14.37 4.05
N GLY A 2 15.79 15.15 4.51
CA GLY A 2 16.41 16.18 3.66
C GLY A 2 17.39 15.58 2.67
N TYR A 3 17.15 15.78 1.41
CA TYR A 3 18.06 15.43 0.31
C TYR A 3 19.39 16.18 0.33
N GLY A 4 19.61 17.04 1.33
CA GLY A 4 20.71 17.99 1.41
C GLY A 4 21.96 17.53 2.17
N HIS A 5 22.09 16.25 2.52
CA HIS A 5 23.22 15.77 3.33
C HIS A 5 24.31 15.04 2.53
N MET A 6 24.13 14.86 1.22
CA MET A 6 25.15 14.26 0.38
C MET A 6 26.00 15.37 -0.28
N GLU A 7 27.30 15.25 -0.18
CA GLU A 7 28.23 16.19 -0.80
C GLU A 7 27.98 16.29 -2.32
N GLY A 8 27.77 17.50 -2.82
CA GLY A 8 27.41 17.77 -4.22
C GLY A 8 25.93 17.65 -4.58
N ALA A 9 25.05 17.22 -3.65
CA ALA A 9 23.61 17.04 -3.90
C ALA A 9 22.74 18.10 -3.19
N ASN A 10 23.31 19.21 -2.76
CA ASN A 10 22.61 20.23 -1.97
C ASN A 10 21.67 21.11 -2.80
N THR A 11 21.70 20.99 -4.11
CA THR A 11 20.83 21.71 -5.04
C THR A 11 20.25 20.75 -6.06
N PRO A 12 19.06 21.03 -6.63
CA PRO A 12 18.47 20.20 -7.67
C PRO A 12 19.40 19.97 -8.88
N ASP A 13 20.13 20.98 -9.33
CA ASP A 13 21.07 20.86 -10.46
C ASP A 13 22.33 20.06 -10.08
N GLY A 14 22.88 20.29 -8.89
CA GLY A 14 24.02 19.51 -8.37
C GLY A 14 23.67 18.03 -8.26
N TYR A 15 22.51 17.70 -7.70
CA TYR A 15 21.99 16.33 -7.64
C TYR A 15 21.84 15.72 -9.05
N ALA A 16 21.20 16.42 -9.98
CA ALA A 16 21.00 15.93 -11.34
C ALA A 16 22.33 15.65 -12.07
N SER A 17 23.32 16.53 -11.90
CA SER A 17 24.64 16.36 -12.50
C SER A 17 25.40 15.17 -11.92
N LEU A 18 25.29 14.93 -10.61
CA LEU A 18 25.87 13.79 -9.92
C LEU A 18 25.24 12.48 -10.41
N VAL A 19 23.91 12.39 -10.41
CA VAL A 19 23.16 11.21 -10.87
C VAL A 19 23.48 10.89 -12.34
N GLU A 20 23.46 11.89 -13.21
CA GLU A 20 23.78 11.71 -14.63
C GLU A 20 25.21 11.14 -14.83
N THR A 21 26.19 11.68 -14.10
CA THR A 21 27.56 11.21 -14.16
C THR A 21 27.70 9.74 -13.78
N HIS A 22 27.10 9.36 -12.64
CA HIS A 22 27.14 7.98 -12.16
C HIS A 22 26.34 7.03 -13.07
N ALA A 23 25.13 7.40 -13.47
CA ALA A 23 24.30 6.58 -14.35
C ALA A 23 25.00 6.30 -15.69
N ARG A 24 25.61 7.32 -16.31
CA ARG A 24 26.39 7.14 -17.55
C ARG A 24 27.61 6.22 -17.37
N ALA A 25 28.29 6.27 -16.23
CA ALA A 25 29.37 5.38 -15.91
C ALA A 25 28.90 3.93 -15.75
N MET A 26 27.78 3.71 -15.03
CA MET A 26 27.19 2.40 -14.81
C MET A 26 26.67 1.78 -16.11
N LEU A 27 26.05 2.55 -17.00
CA LEU A 27 25.56 2.09 -18.31
C LEU A 27 26.67 1.62 -19.25
N LYS A 28 27.93 2.07 -19.06
CA LYS A 28 29.08 1.53 -19.83
C LYS A 28 29.40 0.09 -19.44
N VAL A 29 29.07 -0.31 -18.23
CA VAL A 29 29.29 -1.67 -17.71
C VAL A 29 28.06 -2.56 -17.94
N THR A 30 26.87 -2.00 -17.69
CA THR A 30 25.58 -2.71 -17.80
C THR A 30 24.58 -1.82 -18.55
N PRO A 31 24.46 -1.97 -19.88
CA PRO A 31 23.67 -1.05 -20.72
C PRO A 31 22.15 -1.03 -20.42
N ASP A 32 21.61 -2.12 -19.86
CA ASP A 32 20.17 -2.29 -19.65
C ASP A 32 19.69 -1.88 -18.24
N LEU A 33 20.54 -1.22 -17.45
CA LEU A 33 20.18 -0.76 -16.14
C LEU A 33 19.00 0.23 -16.19
N LYS A 34 18.09 0.06 -15.24
CA LYS A 34 17.03 1.02 -14.95
C LYS A 34 17.40 1.82 -13.70
N PHE A 35 17.20 3.12 -13.75
CA PHE A 35 17.53 4.01 -12.63
C PHE A 35 16.27 4.62 -12.03
N VAL A 36 16.21 4.62 -10.71
CA VAL A 36 15.26 5.39 -9.93
C VAL A 36 16.01 6.59 -9.36
N SER A 37 15.59 7.80 -9.73
CA SER A 37 16.12 9.01 -9.11
C SER A 37 15.46 9.23 -7.76
N SER A 38 16.20 9.79 -6.81
CA SER A 38 15.61 10.21 -5.54
C SER A 38 14.52 11.24 -5.81
N GLY A 39 13.30 10.90 -5.47
CA GLY A 39 12.13 11.75 -5.65
C GLY A 39 12.03 12.74 -4.50
N PRO A 40 11.71 13.99 -4.76
CA PRO A 40 11.27 14.85 -3.70
C PRO A 40 9.89 14.42 -3.22
N TYR A 41 9.59 14.63 -1.98
CA TYR A 41 8.23 14.96 -1.58
C TYR A 41 7.77 16.10 -2.51
N PRO A 42 6.52 16.14 -3.06
CA PRO A 42 6.16 17.01 -4.17
C PRO A 42 6.72 18.43 -4.05
N ASN A 43 7.79 18.71 -4.78
CA ASN A 43 8.53 19.95 -4.78
C ASN A 43 8.74 20.38 -6.24
N GLN A 44 8.10 21.47 -6.65
CA GLN A 44 8.07 21.92 -8.03
C GLN A 44 9.47 22.30 -8.55
N GLU A 45 10.25 23.01 -7.75
CA GLU A 45 11.61 23.43 -8.15
C GLU A 45 12.49 22.19 -8.43
N TRP A 46 12.41 21.19 -7.54
CA TRP A 46 13.17 19.95 -7.71
C TRP A 46 12.76 19.21 -8.96
N VAL A 47 11.45 19.11 -9.23
CA VAL A 47 10.93 18.46 -10.44
C VAL A 47 11.39 19.23 -11.68
N ASP A 48 11.28 20.55 -11.70
CA ASP A 48 11.60 21.38 -12.85
C ASP A 48 13.09 21.34 -13.21
N VAL A 49 13.97 21.34 -12.22
CA VAL A 49 15.42 21.39 -12.44
C VAL A 49 16.04 20.00 -12.52
N SER A 50 15.72 19.14 -11.55
CA SER A 50 16.37 17.83 -11.41
C SER A 50 15.68 16.75 -12.25
N ILE A 51 14.40 16.51 -11.99
CA ILE A 51 13.69 15.35 -12.58
C ILE A 51 13.54 15.52 -14.10
N LYS A 52 13.19 16.70 -14.59
CA LYS A 52 13.09 16.94 -16.04
C LYS A 52 14.42 16.72 -16.76
N LYS A 53 15.55 17.09 -16.14
CA LYS A 53 16.89 16.84 -16.66
C LYS A 53 17.24 15.36 -16.67
N LEU A 54 16.83 14.61 -15.63
CA LEU A 54 17.15 13.20 -15.47
C LEU A 54 16.21 12.26 -16.21
N ALA A 55 15.02 12.68 -16.59
CA ALA A 55 13.99 11.83 -17.20
C ALA A 55 14.50 10.95 -18.38
N PRO A 56 15.43 11.42 -19.26
CA PRO A 56 15.95 10.60 -20.34
C PRO A 56 16.82 9.42 -19.89
N ILE A 57 17.43 9.47 -18.70
CA ILE A 57 18.35 8.45 -18.20
C ILE A 57 17.81 7.72 -16.96
N ALA A 58 17.04 8.41 -16.12
CA ALA A 58 16.42 7.91 -14.90
C ALA A 58 14.92 8.24 -14.90
N PRO A 59 14.10 7.51 -15.69
CA PRO A 59 12.68 7.84 -15.85
C PRO A 59 11.81 7.49 -14.62
N TYR A 60 12.35 6.78 -13.64
CA TYR A 60 11.64 6.44 -12.42
C TYR A 60 12.01 7.43 -11.30
N VAL A 61 11.02 7.87 -10.57
CA VAL A 61 11.15 8.84 -9.47
C VAL A 61 10.67 8.21 -8.18
N SER A 62 11.54 8.15 -7.19
CA SER A 62 11.24 7.62 -5.86
C SER A 62 10.22 8.50 -5.13
N LEU A 63 9.26 7.87 -4.44
CA LEU A 63 8.34 8.50 -3.50
C LEU A 63 8.31 7.71 -2.20
N HIS A 64 8.48 8.41 -1.08
CA HIS A 64 8.38 7.81 0.25
C HIS A 64 7.26 8.48 1.04
N THR A 65 6.43 7.69 1.74
CA THR A 65 5.49 8.22 2.73
C THR A 65 5.51 7.41 4.02
N TYR A 66 5.73 8.11 5.10
CA TYR A 66 5.62 7.57 6.44
C TYR A 66 4.59 8.37 7.22
N ASN A 67 3.54 7.70 7.66
CA ASN A 67 2.44 8.35 8.36
C ASN A 67 2.62 8.21 9.87
N SER A 68 2.51 9.33 10.59
CA SER A 68 2.52 9.33 12.05
C SER A 68 1.09 9.26 12.59
N VAL A 69 0.89 8.40 13.57
CA VAL A 69 -0.36 8.25 14.32
C VAL A 69 -0.08 8.57 15.78
N HIS A 70 -1.01 9.19 16.45
CA HIS A 70 -0.94 9.46 17.88
C HIS A 70 -1.37 8.22 18.67
N TRP A 71 -0.41 7.32 18.91
CA TRP A 71 -0.68 6.04 19.56
C TRP A 71 -1.12 6.20 21.01
N ASP A 72 -2.34 5.76 21.31
CA ASP A 72 -2.91 5.69 22.64
C ASP A 72 -3.67 4.37 22.81
N PHE A 73 -3.01 3.41 23.46
CA PHE A 73 -3.59 2.09 23.76
C PHE A 73 -4.09 2.00 25.20
N THR A 74 -4.19 3.12 25.92
CA THR A 74 -4.51 3.13 27.34
C THR A 74 -6.02 3.06 27.62
N SER A 75 -6.85 3.40 26.62
CA SER A 75 -8.30 3.33 26.72
C SER A 75 -8.96 2.96 25.39
N PRO A 76 -10.19 2.44 25.40
CA PRO A 76 -10.96 2.18 24.17
C PRO A 76 -11.11 3.44 23.29
N GLU A 77 -11.36 4.59 23.89
CA GLU A 77 -11.50 5.87 23.19
C GLU A 77 -10.17 6.35 22.60
N GLY A 78 -9.06 6.06 23.26
CA GLY A 78 -7.72 6.29 22.75
C GLY A 78 -7.44 5.45 21.51
N MET A 79 -7.74 4.16 21.58
CA MET A 79 -7.62 3.23 20.45
C MET A 79 -8.51 3.62 19.28
N GLU A 80 -9.75 4.04 19.53
CA GLU A 80 -10.66 4.50 18.47
C GLU A 80 -10.14 5.75 17.76
N ARG A 81 -9.59 6.72 18.51
CA ARG A 81 -8.95 7.90 17.91
C ARG A 81 -7.77 7.52 17.03
N CYS A 82 -6.88 6.65 17.51
CA CYS A 82 -5.75 6.14 16.74
C CYS A 82 -6.20 5.48 15.44
N TYR A 83 -7.19 4.60 15.54
CA TYR A 83 -7.76 3.91 14.39
C TYR A 83 -8.34 4.89 13.36
N ASN A 84 -9.19 5.82 13.81
CA ASN A 84 -9.82 6.82 12.96
C ASN A 84 -8.83 7.81 12.33
N GLU A 85 -7.71 8.08 12.98
CA GLU A 85 -6.60 8.83 12.39
C GLU A 85 -5.92 7.99 11.30
N MET A 86 -5.59 6.75 11.59
CA MET A 86 -4.86 5.85 10.71
C MET A 86 -5.60 5.55 9.41
N ILE A 87 -6.91 5.23 9.46
CA ILE A 87 -7.68 4.88 8.25
C ILE A 87 -7.85 6.04 7.25
N ARG A 88 -7.51 7.27 7.64
CA ARG A 88 -7.48 8.44 6.74
C ARG A 88 -6.17 8.60 5.99
N MET A 89 -5.10 7.94 6.44
CA MET A 89 -3.77 8.11 5.88
C MET A 89 -3.64 7.64 4.42
N PRO A 90 -4.27 6.56 3.96
CA PRO A 90 -4.21 6.16 2.55
C PRO A 90 -4.75 7.23 1.61
N ILE A 91 -5.85 7.91 1.96
CA ILE A 91 -6.38 9.03 1.16
C ILE A 91 -5.43 10.24 1.17
N HIS A 92 -4.79 10.52 2.31
CA HIS A 92 -3.75 11.54 2.36
C HIS A 92 -2.57 11.19 1.44
N ASN A 93 -2.10 9.95 1.48
CA ASN A 93 -1.01 9.45 0.63
C ASN A 93 -1.37 9.49 -0.85
N LEU A 94 -2.61 9.17 -1.20
CA LEU A 94 -3.12 9.35 -2.56
C LEU A 94 -3.02 10.81 -3.04
N GLY A 95 -3.36 11.77 -2.17
CA GLY A 95 -3.19 13.19 -2.47
C GLY A 95 -1.74 13.58 -2.74
N ILE A 96 -0.78 12.97 -2.04
CA ILE A 96 0.65 13.16 -2.28
C ILE A 96 1.05 12.55 -3.63
N LEU A 97 0.64 11.30 -3.89
CA LEU A 97 0.92 10.58 -5.12
C LEU A 97 0.41 11.34 -6.36
N ARG A 98 -0.84 11.80 -6.33
CA ARG A 98 -1.46 12.58 -7.42
C ARG A 98 -0.73 13.89 -7.65
N ARG A 99 -0.39 14.62 -6.61
CA ARG A 99 0.38 15.88 -6.75
C ARG A 99 1.74 15.64 -7.38
N LEU A 100 2.46 14.58 -7.00
CA LEU A 100 3.72 14.25 -7.65
C LEU A 100 3.49 13.89 -9.12
N HIS A 101 2.53 13.01 -9.41
CA HIS A 101 2.18 12.62 -10.77
C HIS A 101 1.91 13.84 -11.69
N ASP A 102 1.12 14.82 -11.21
CA ASP A 102 0.76 16.01 -11.97
C ASP A 102 1.96 16.94 -12.28
N MET A 103 3.00 16.90 -11.44
CA MET A 103 4.24 17.65 -11.64
C MET A 103 5.19 16.98 -12.62
N LEU A 104 5.13 15.64 -12.76
CA LEU A 104 6.12 14.85 -13.48
C LEU A 104 5.98 14.94 -15.00
N PRO A 105 7.10 14.93 -15.77
CA PRO A 105 7.07 14.77 -17.20
C PRO A 105 6.29 13.51 -17.65
N GLU A 106 5.65 13.57 -18.82
CA GLU A 106 4.74 12.55 -19.31
C GLU A 106 5.33 11.13 -19.38
N LYS A 107 6.63 11.01 -19.64
CA LYS A 107 7.34 9.71 -19.76
C LYS A 107 8.11 9.32 -18.50
N THR A 108 7.74 9.87 -17.36
CA THR A 108 8.29 9.47 -16.07
C THR A 108 7.29 8.64 -15.27
N PHE A 109 7.82 7.81 -14.40
CA PHE A 109 7.06 6.85 -13.59
C PHE A 109 7.38 7.06 -12.12
N ILE A 110 6.44 6.76 -11.24
CA ILE A 110 6.66 6.83 -9.81
C ILE A 110 7.05 5.44 -9.29
N SER A 111 8.22 5.37 -8.64
CA SER A 111 8.61 4.28 -7.77
C SER A 111 8.16 4.63 -6.35
N TYR A 112 7.07 4.05 -5.89
CA TYR A 112 6.62 4.25 -4.52
C TYR A 112 7.36 3.28 -3.61
N ASP A 113 8.65 3.50 -3.47
CA ASP A 113 9.63 2.51 -2.99
C ASP A 113 9.80 2.47 -1.48
N GLU A 114 9.16 3.38 -0.72
CA GLU A 114 9.05 3.24 0.73
C GLU A 114 7.68 3.75 1.23
N TRP A 115 6.98 2.91 1.97
CA TRP A 115 5.76 3.31 2.68
C TRP A 115 5.54 2.47 3.93
N ASN A 116 5.11 3.12 5.00
CA ASN A 116 4.71 2.49 6.25
C ASN A 116 4.12 3.53 7.21
N LEU A 117 3.64 3.08 8.36
CA LEU A 117 3.45 3.94 9.51
C LEU A 117 4.79 4.25 10.17
N TRP A 118 4.96 5.49 10.65
CA TRP A 118 6.23 5.92 11.25
C TRP A 118 6.51 5.21 12.57
N LYS A 119 7.75 4.75 12.74
CA LYS A 119 8.23 4.05 13.94
C LYS A 119 7.57 2.69 14.22
N THR A 120 7.13 1.96 13.20
CA THR A 120 6.67 0.57 13.37
C THR A 120 7.76 -0.35 13.92
N TRP A 121 9.03 -0.04 13.66
CA TRP A 121 10.19 -0.75 14.24
C TRP A 121 10.42 -0.52 15.74
N CYS A 122 9.73 0.44 16.36
CA CYS A 122 9.86 0.72 17.78
C CYS A 122 8.91 -0.11 18.67
N ARG A 123 8.00 -0.86 18.06
CA ARG A 123 7.01 -1.70 18.74
C ARG A 123 6.50 -2.79 17.79
N ASN A 124 5.93 -3.84 18.37
CA ASN A 124 5.26 -4.85 17.56
C ASN A 124 4.01 -4.25 16.90
N PRO A 125 3.79 -4.48 15.59
CA PRO A 125 2.58 -4.04 14.90
C PRO A 125 1.31 -4.57 15.56
N SER A 126 0.26 -3.78 15.53
CA SER A 126 -1.08 -4.18 15.95
C SER A 126 -1.93 -4.60 14.74
N SER A 127 -3.09 -5.21 15.00
CA SER A 127 -4.03 -5.54 13.94
C SER A 127 -4.58 -4.30 13.20
N MET A 128 -4.56 -3.11 13.82
CA MET A 128 -4.86 -1.85 13.15
C MET A 128 -3.95 -1.58 11.95
N GLU A 129 -2.65 -1.87 12.09
CA GLU A 129 -1.67 -1.68 11.02
C GLU A 129 -1.90 -2.64 9.85
N GLY A 130 -2.47 -3.81 10.13
CA GLY A 130 -2.94 -4.72 9.08
C GLY A 130 -4.08 -4.13 8.26
N ILE A 131 -5.03 -3.42 8.88
CA ILE A 131 -6.10 -2.69 8.17
C ILE A 131 -5.52 -1.56 7.32
N PHE A 132 -4.62 -0.75 7.87
CA PHE A 132 -3.90 0.29 7.11
C PHE A 132 -3.20 -0.31 5.89
N THR A 133 -2.49 -1.42 6.07
CA THR A 133 -1.78 -2.11 4.99
C THR A 133 -2.74 -2.57 3.90
N ALA A 134 -3.87 -3.18 4.27
CA ALA A 134 -4.88 -3.60 3.31
C ALA A 134 -5.45 -2.42 2.49
N GLN A 135 -5.76 -1.29 3.15
CA GLN A 135 -6.19 -0.07 2.46
C GLN A 135 -5.13 0.48 1.50
N MET A 136 -3.86 0.53 1.93
CA MET A 136 -2.76 0.99 1.06
C MET A 136 -2.62 0.11 -0.16
N LEU A 137 -2.70 -1.22 0.00
CA LEU A 137 -2.63 -2.16 -1.11
C LEU A 137 -3.82 -2.01 -2.07
N HIS A 138 -5.04 -1.83 -1.55
CA HIS A 138 -6.20 -1.52 -2.39
C HIS A 138 -5.99 -0.22 -3.18
N MET A 139 -5.55 0.85 -2.53
CA MET A 139 -5.23 2.12 -3.19
C MET A 139 -4.20 1.92 -4.30
N PHE A 140 -3.11 1.19 -4.05
CA PHE A 140 -2.08 0.94 -5.05
C PHE A 140 -2.62 0.16 -6.25
N MET A 141 -3.43 -0.87 -6.03
CA MET A 141 -4.04 -1.64 -7.12
C MET A 141 -4.96 -0.78 -8.00
N HIS A 142 -5.75 0.12 -7.42
CA HIS A 142 -6.63 1.02 -8.16
C HIS A 142 -5.89 2.15 -8.91
N GLU A 143 -4.79 2.63 -8.35
CA GLU A 143 -4.14 3.85 -8.84
C GLU A 143 -2.86 3.59 -9.66
N SER A 144 -2.32 2.37 -9.67
CA SER A 144 -1.04 2.05 -10.29
C SER A 144 -0.93 2.52 -11.76
N GLU A 145 -1.91 2.21 -12.59
CA GLU A 145 -1.92 2.63 -13.99
C GLU A 145 -2.17 4.14 -14.14
N LYS A 146 -3.18 4.65 -13.42
CA LYS A 146 -3.58 6.05 -13.49
C LYS A 146 -2.45 7.00 -13.10
N GLN A 147 -1.64 6.61 -12.10
CA GLN A 147 -0.55 7.41 -11.57
C GLN A 147 0.81 7.03 -12.15
N ARG A 148 0.86 6.18 -13.16
CA ARG A 148 2.13 5.70 -13.73
C ARG A 148 3.08 5.15 -12.65
N MET A 149 2.54 4.37 -11.74
CA MET A 149 3.25 3.80 -10.57
C MET A 149 3.41 2.29 -10.74
N PRO A 150 4.49 1.80 -11.39
CA PRO A 150 4.66 0.37 -11.67
C PRO A 150 5.06 -0.46 -10.46
N MET A 151 5.45 0.17 -9.35
CA MET A 151 5.83 -0.53 -8.13
C MET A 151 5.50 0.26 -6.87
N ALA A 152 5.22 -0.47 -5.78
CA ALA A 152 5.07 0.04 -4.43
C ALA A 152 5.73 -0.96 -3.45
N CYS A 153 6.76 -0.53 -2.72
CA CYS A 153 7.55 -1.39 -1.85
C CYS A 153 7.30 -1.03 -0.37
N TYR A 154 6.89 -2.02 0.40
CA TYR A 154 6.71 -1.85 1.84
C TYR A 154 8.06 -1.78 2.55
N PHE A 155 8.26 -0.80 3.41
CA PHE A 155 9.49 -0.58 4.17
C PHE A 155 9.27 -0.71 5.68
N GLU A 156 9.81 -1.78 6.32
CA GLU A 156 10.33 -2.96 5.64
C GLU A 156 9.71 -4.25 6.21
N PRO A 157 9.71 -5.35 5.46
CA PRO A 157 8.89 -6.51 5.82
C PRO A 157 9.41 -7.29 7.03
N VAL A 158 10.73 -7.39 7.22
CA VAL A 158 11.34 -8.27 8.22
C VAL A 158 11.67 -7.50 9.48
N ASN A 159 11.11 -7.91 10.61
CA ASN A 159 11.28 -7.34 11.96
C ASN A 159 10.84 -5.87 12.13
N GLU A 160 10.27 -5.28 11.09
CA GLU A 160 9.79 -3.89 11.08
C GLU A 160 8.34 -3.76 10.57
N GLY A 161 7.62 -4.84 10.44
CA GLY A 161 6.23 -4.76 10.03
C GLY A 161 5.57 -6.08 9.69
N ALA A 162 5.88 -6.70 8.55
CA ALA A 162 5.07 -7.79 8.01
C ALA A 162 5.36 -9.15 8.67
N MET A 163 6.59 -9.41 9.08
CA MET A 163 6.96 -10.67 9.73
C MET A 163 7.99 -10.46 10.84
N GLN A 164 7.89 -11.28 11.87
CA GLN A 164 8.88 -11.36 12.95
C GLN A 164 9.71 -12.63 12.77
N VAL A 165 11.02 -12.49 12.74
CA VAL A 165 11.96 -13.60 12.64
C VAL A 165 12.59 -13.82 14.01
N HIS A 166 12.38 -15.00 14.56
CA HIS A 166 12.95 -15.50 15.80
C HIS A 166 14.03 -16.53 15.51
N PRO A 167 14.87 -16.90 16.47
CA PRO A 167 15.94 -17.89 16.26
C PRO A 167 15.46 -19.26 15.77
N ASP A 168 14.23 -19.65 16.09
CA ASP A 168 13.65 -20.98 15.87
C ASP A 168 12.40 -20.99 14.97
N HIS A 169 11.79 -19.83 14.72
CA HIS A 169 10.59 -19.72 13.89
C HIS A 169 10.42 -18.32 13.26
N THR A 170 9.46 -18.22 12.33
CA THR A 170 9.02 -16.94 11.76
C THR A 170 7.50 -16.89 11.83
N GLU A 171 6.98 -15.73 12.23
CA GLU A 171 5.54 -15.49 12.29
C GLU A 171 5.12 -14.26 11.46
N LEU A 172 3.91 -14.30 10.91
CA LEU A 172 3.31 -13.14 10.27
C LEU A 172 2.61 -12.28 11.31
N THR A 173 2.86 -10.99 11.26
CA THR A 173 2.07 -9.98 11.95
C THR A 173 0.73 -9.77 11.23
N ALA A 174 -0.16 -8.94 11.76
CA ALA A 174 -1.37 -8.56 11.05
C ALA A 174 -1.08 -7.90 9.67
N THR A 175 -0.02 -7.10 9.57
CA THR A 175 0.48 -6.57 8.29
C THR A 175 0.84 -7.70 7.32
N GLY A 176 1.60 -8.69 7.78
CA GLY A 176 1.96 -9.86 6.96
C GLY A 176 0.76 -10.70 6.55
N GLN A 177 -0.23 -10.87 7.45
CA GLN A 177 -1.49 -11.54 7.13
C GLN A 177 -2.29 -10.78 6.05
N ALA A 178 -2.32 -9.43 6.10
CA ALA A 178 -2.93 -8.61 5.04
C ALA A 178 -2.23 -8.82 3.69
N PHE A 179 -0.89 -8.79 3.66
CA PHE A 179 -0.12 -9.10 2.45
C PHE A 179 -0.42 -10.51 1.92
N ALA A 180 -0.45 -11.51 2.79
CA ALA A 180 -0.75 -12.89 2.41
C ALA A 180 -2.17 -13.04 1.84
N LEU A 181 -3.16 -12.33 2.41
CA LEU A 181 -4.52 -12.35 1.88
C LEU A 181 -4.60 -11.67 0.50
N LEU A 182 -4.03 -10.47 0.37
CA LEU A 182 -4.12 -9.68 -0.86
C LEU A 182 -3.18 -10.18 -1.98
N SER A 183 -2.19 -11.02 -1.67
CA SER A 183 -1.34 -11.67 -2.69
C SER A 183 -2.13 -12.53 -3.67
N ARG A 184 -3.38 -12.89 -3.36
CA ARG A 184 -4.30 -13.60 -4.25
C ARG A 184 -4.66 -12.81 -5.51
N HIS A 185 -4.48 -11.48 -5.49
CA HIS A 185 -4.62 -10.62 -6.67
C HIS A 185 -3.42 -10.69 -7.63
N ALA A 186 -2.31 -11.33 -7.21
CA ALA A 186 -1.08 -11.38 -8.01
C ALA A 186 -1.31 -12.09 -9.36
N GLY A 187 -0.89 -11.44 -10.44
CA GLY A 187 -1.08 -11.94 -11.80
C GLY A 187 -2.48 -11.69 -12.39
N GLY A 188 -3.45 -11.26 -11.57
CA GLY A 188 -4.79 -10.93 -12.03
C GLY A 188 -4.87 -9.54 -12.67
N LYS A 189 -5.81 -9.39 -13.60
CA LYS A 189 -6.17 -8.10 -14.20
C LYS A 189 -7.24 -7.43 -13.36
N LEU A 190 -7.06 -6.15 -13.06
CA LEU A 190 -8.02 -5.36 -12.30
C LEU A 190 -9.37 -5.28 -13.04
N CYS A 191 -10.45 -5.53 -12.31
CA CYS A 191 -11.82 -5.40 -12.79
C CYS A 191 -12.47 -4.14 -12.21
N THR A 192 -13.37 -3.52 -12.97
CA THR A 192 -14.22 -2.46 -12.44
C THR A 192 -15.29 -3.06 -11.52
N VAL A 193 -15.51 -2.44 -10.39
CA VAL A 193 -16.56 -2.78 -9.43
C VAL A 193 -17.49 -1.57 -9.31
N ASP A 194 -18.75 -1.76 -9.64
CA ASP A 194 -19.75 -0.69 -9.59
C ASP A 194 -20.39 -0.61 -8.19
N GLY A 195 -20.77 0.59 -7.79
CA GLY A 195 -21.57 0.83 -6.59
C GLY A 195 -20.82 0.75 -5.26
N VAL A 196 -19.49 0.81 -5.30
CA VAL A 196 -18.63 0.90 -4.11
C VAL A 196 -17.89 2.24 -4.12
N GLU A 197 -17.67 2.77 -2.94
CA GLU A 197 -16.90 4.01 -2.76
C GLU A 197 -15.43 3.67 -2.53
N ASP A 198 -14.56 4.55 -2.94
CA ASP A 198 -13.09 4.60 -2.70
C ASP A 198 -12.45 3.23 -2.41
N PHE A 199 -11.53 2.70 -2.72
CA PHE A 199 -10.69 1.52 -2.43
C PHE A 199 -11.26 0.46 -1.45
N GLU A 200 -12.57 0.46 -1.15
CA GLU A 200 -13.18 -0.52 -0.23
C GLU A 200 -13.20 -1.93 -0.82
N VAL A 201 -13.28 -2.04 -2.13
CA VAL A 201 -13.35 -3.32 -2.84
C VAL A 201 -12.34 -3.34 -3.99
N VAL A 202 -11.57 -4.42 -4.07
CA VAL A 202 -10.73 -4.74 -5.23
C VAL A 202 -11.16 -6.07 -5.82
N ALA A 203 -11.31 -6.10 -7.15
CA ALA A 203 -11.58 -7.31 -7.90
C ALA A 203 -10.51 -7.52 -8.97
N THR A 204 -10.01 -8.75 -9.09
CA THR A 204 -9.12 -9.13 -10.20
C THR A 204 -9.54 -10.47 -10.78
N ILE A 205 -9.29 -10.66 -12.07
CA ILE A 205 -9.48 -11.93 -12.76
C ILE A 205 -8.16 -12.42 -13.33
N ASP A 206 -7.81 -13.66 -13.06
CA ASP A 206 -6.60 -14.27 -13.58
C ASP A 206 -6.81 -14.96 -14.95
N ASP A 207 -5.74 -15.52 -15.52
CA ASP A 207 -5.78 -16.22 -16.81
C ASP A 207 -6.50 -17.58 -16.73
N HIS A 208 -6.82 -18.07 -15.52
CA HIS A 208 -7.64 -19.25 -15.27
C HIS A 208 -9.13 -18.92 -15.05
N HIS A 209 -9.50 -17.66 -15.26
CA HIS A 209 -10.84 -17.13 -15.00
C HIS A 209 -11.27 -17.21 -13.52
N VAL A 210 -10.33 -17.22 -12.61
CA VAL A 210 -10.61 -17.10 -11.18
C VAL A 210 -10.77 -15.64 -10.84
N LEU A 211 -11.94 -15.27 -10.35
CA LEU A 211 -12.22 -13.94 -9.82
C LEU A 211 -11.83 -13.91 -8.34
N THR A 212 -10.91 -13.04 -7.99
CA THR A 212 -10.57 -12.73 -6.61
C THR A 212 -11.19 -11.40 -6.22
N LEU A 213 -11.90 -11.38 -5.11
CA LEU A 213 -12.53 -10.18 -4.59
C LEU A 213 -12.08 -9.96 -3.14
N THR A 214 -11.50 -8.80 -2.85
CA THR A 214 -11.23 -8.39 -1.47
C THR A 214 -12.05 -7.16 -1.10
N MET A 215 -12.53 -7.14 0.15
CA MET A 215 -13.45 -6.12 0.67
C MET A 215 -12.97 -5.66 2.04
N LEU A 216 -13.13 -4.37 2.33
CA LEU A 216 -12.78 -3.77 3.62
C LEU A 216 -14.04 -3.35 4.38
N ASN A 217 -14.07 -3.59 5.68
CA ASN A 217 -14.96 -2.89 6.59
C ASN A 217 -14.13 -2.03 7.54
N LEU A 218 -14.13 -0.73 7.33
CA LEU A 218 -13.38 0.25 8.09
C LEU A 218 -14.15 0.81 9.30
N ASN A 219 -15.41 0.42 9.49
CA ASN A 219 -16.20 0.87 10.62
C ASN A 219 -15.60 0.41 11.96
N TRP A 220 -15.62 1.28 12.94
CA TRP A 220 -15.09 0.97 14.27
C TRP A 220 -15.88 -0.12 15.00
N GLN A 221 -17.22 -0.10 14.92
CA GLN A 221 -18.10 -1.02 15.65
C GLN A 221 -19.18 -1.68 14.78
N GLU A 222 -19.44 -1.17 13.58
CA GLU A 222 -20.56 -1.62 12.78
C GLU A 222 -20.13 -2.68 11.73
N GLU A 223 -20.99 -3.67 11.55
CA GLU A 223 -20.86 -4.63 10.46
C GLU A 223 -21.24 -3.99 9.12
N THR A 224 -20.60 -4.40 8.06
CA THR A 224 -20.94 -3.99 6.68
C THR A 224 -21.39 -5.20 5.88
N THR A 225 -22.40 -5.04 5.03
CA THR A 225 -22.85 -6.08 4.13
C THR A 225 -22.69 -5.65 2.68
N TYR A 226 -21.86 -6.36 1.95
CA TYR A 226 -21.74 -6.21 0.50
C TYR A 226 -22.71 -7.13 -0.20
N SER A 227 -23.41 -6.61 -1.23
CA SER A 227 -24.29 -7.38 -2.09
C SER A 227 -23.65 -7.49 -3.47
N LEU A 228 -23.33 -8.70 -3.88
CA LEU A 228 -22.57 -9.00 -5.10
C LEU A 228 -23.39 -9.90 -6.01
N ASN A 229 -23.35 -9.65 -7.32
CA ASN A 229 -23.90 -10.59 -8.29
C ASN A 229 -23.03 -11.86 -8.33
N LYS A 230 -23.65 -13.02 -8.21
CA LYS A 230 -22.95 -14.30 -8.28
C LYS A 230 -22.54 -14.58 -9.73
N CYS A 231 -21.26 -14.73 -9.98
CA CYS A 231 -20.69 -15.01 -11.29
C CYS A 231 -20.04 -16.39 -11.42
N GLY A 232 -20.06 -17.20 -10.37
CA GLY A 232 -19.41 -18.52 -10.36
C GLY A 232 -19.61 -19.30 -9.07
N THR A 233 -18.76 -20.31 -8.88
CA THR A 233 -18.69 -21.08 -7.63
C THR A 233 -17.71 -20.42 -6.69
N ILE A 234 -18.10 -20.26 -5.43
CA ILE A 234 -17.19 -19.75 -4.39
C ILE A 234 -16.20 -20.87 -4.05
N LEU A 235 -14.92 -20.62 -4.30
CA LEU A 235 -13.85 -21.57 -4.04
C LEU A 235 -13.28 -21.42 -2.62
N GLU A 236 -13.22 -20.17 -2.14
CA GLU A 236 -12.72 -19.83 -0.81
C GLU A 236 -13.48 -18.62 -0.27
N ASN A 237 -13.59 -18.53 1.04
CA ASN A 237 -14.06 -17.34 1.72
C ASN A 237 -13.34 -17.19 3.06
N LYS A 238 -12.87 -15.99 3.33
CA LYS A 238 -12.07 -15.72 4.52
C LYS A 238 -12.25 -14.27 4.96
N VAL A 239 -12.23 -14.04 6.27
CA VAL A 239 -12.16 -12.71 6.85
C VAL A 239 -11.05 -12.66 7.91
N LEU A 240 -10.25 -11.61 7.84
CA LEU A 240 -9.27 -11.22 8.84
C LEU A 240 -9.87 -10.05 9.63
N GLN A 241 -10.07 -10.23 10.93
CA GLN A 241 -10.68 -9.23 11.80
C GLN A 241 -9.69 -8.72 12.86
N ALA A 242 -9.63 -7.40 13.02
CA ALA A 242 -8.91 -6.74 14.09
C ALA A 242 -9.78 -6.69 15.37
N GLU A 243 -9.88 -7.81 16.08
CA GLU A 243 -10.65 -7.92 17.33
C GLU A 243 -9.90 -7.26 18.48
N ASN A 244 -8.63 -7.64 18.66
CA ASN A 244 -7.75 -7.04 19.65
C ASN A 244 -6.78 -6.07 18.96
N LEU A 245 -6.73 -4.84 19.41
CA LEU A 245 -5.98 -3.75 18.79
C LEU A 245 -4.65 -3.44 19.48
N LEU A 246 -4.29 -4.20 20.51
CA LEU A 246 -3.05 -4.00 21.24
C LEU A 246 -1.82 -4.35 20.37
N PRO A 247 -0.67 -3.71 20.61
CA PRO A 247 0.57 -4.06 19.92
C PRO A 247 0.92 -5.56 20.03
N GLY A 248 1.39 -6.13 18.91
CA GLY A 248 1.73 -7.55 18.83
C GLY A 248 0.54 -8.48 18.59
N THR A 249 -0.67 -7.95 18.40
CA THR A 249 -1.84 -8.79 18.17
C THR A 249 -2.08 -8.96 16.66
N PRO A 250 -2.08 -10.22 16.16
CA PRO A 250 -2.43 -10.51 14.77
C PRO A 250 -3.93 -10.35 14.53
N PHE A 251 -4.36 -10.47 13.27
CA PHE A 251 -5.76 -10.66 12.96
C PHE A 251 -6.29 -12.01 13.47
N THR A 252 -7.56 -12.03 13.86
CA THR A 252 -8.33 -13.27 13.99
C THR A 252 -8.83 -13.67 12.61
N GLU A 253 -8.50 -14.89 12.18
CA GLU A 253 -8.95 -15.44 10.90
C GLU A 253 -10.18 -16.30 11.08
N ASN A 254 -11.24 -16.02 10.31
CA ASN A 254 -12.49 -16.77 10.33
C ASN A 254 -13.01 -16.99 8.91
N PRO A 255 -13.91 -17.98 8.68
CA PRO A 255 -14.73 -18.03 7.48
C PRO A 255 -15.59 -16.76 7.38
N LEU A 256 -15.63 -16.15 6.19
CA LEU A 256 -16.53 -15.02 5.94
C LEU A 256 -17.98 -15.50 5.94
N MET A 257 -18.86 -14.78 6.63
CA MET A 257 -20.28 -15.07 6.62
C MET A 257 -20.89 -14.68 5.27
N ILE A 258 -21.31 -15.69 4.50
CA ILE A 258 -21.89 -15.53 3.17
C ILE A 258 -23.29 -16.12 3.14
N HIS A 259 -24.23 -15.39 2.56
CA HIS A 259 -25.56 -15.87 2.23
C HIS A 259 -25.81 -15.71 0.73
N VAL A 260 -26.17 -16.82 0.06
CA VAL A 260 -26.46 -16.82 -1.38
C VAL A 260 -27.95 -17.06 -1.60
N LYS A 261 -28.61 -16.13 -2.27
CA LYS A 261 -30.01 -16.23 -2.64
C LYS A 261 -30.28 -15.50 -3.95
N ASP A 262 -31.02 -16.12 -4.87
CA ASP A 262 -31.45 -15.53 -6.15
C ASP A 262 -30.27 -14.92 -6.95
N ASP A 263 -29.14 -15.65 -7.04
CA ASP A 263 -27.88 -15.20 -7.66
C ASP A 263 -27.26 -13.94 -7.03
N ILE A 264 -27.65 -13.58 -5.83
CA ILE A 264 -27.02 -12.54 -5.03
C ILE A 264 -26.24 -13.19 -3.88
N ILE A 265 -24.96 -12.79 -3.76
CA ILE A 265 -24.11 -13.10 -2.62
C ILE A 265 -24.20 -11.91 -1.67
N LYS A 266 -24.62 -12.16 -0.43
CA LYS A 266 -24.47 -11.19 0.67
C LYS A 266 -23.29 -11.61 1.53
N ALA A 267 -22.24 -10.82 1.50
CA ALA A 267 -21.05 -11.01 2.31
C ALA A 267 -21.10 -10.03 3.49
N LYS A 268 -21.13 -10.57 4.71
CA LYS A 268 -21.23 -9.79 5.94
C LYS A 268 -19.88 -9.73 6.62
N LEU A 269 -19.29 -8.53 6.65
CA LEU A 269 -18.01 -8.26 7.24
C LEU A 269 -18.14 -7.68 8.65
N PRO A 270 -17.46 -8.27 9.64
CA PRO A 270 -17.39 -7.67 10.97
C PRO A 270 -16.64 -6.31 10.92
N PRO A 271 -16.74 -5.48 11.96
CA PRO A 271 -16.01 -4.21 12.01
C PRO A 271 -14.49 -4.45 11.97
N ARG A 272 -13.76 -3.48 11.44
CA ARG A 272 -12.28 -3.49 11.34
C ARG A 272 -11.76 -4.78 10.71
N SER A 273 -12.20 -5.07 9.50
CA SER A 273 -11.85 -6.33 8.83
C SER A 273 -11.50 -6.17 7.35
N VAL A 274 -10.80 -7.16 6.84
CA VAL A 274 -10.56 -7.38 5.42
C VAL A 274 -10.98 -8.79 5.06
N ALA A 275 -11.80 -8.93 4.04
CA ALA A 275 -12.32 -10.21 3.58
C ALA A 275 -11.87 -10.53 2.15
N CYS A 276 -11.81 -11.82 1.82
CA CYS A 276 -11.55 -12.34 0.48
C CYS A 276 -12.58 -13.42 0.10
N ILE A 277 -13.05 -13.36 -1.13
CA ILE A 277 -13.85 -14.40 -1.79
C ILE A 277 -13.18 -14.78 -3.09
#